data_481c0db428acc6073b301b2998cfbb44
#
_entry.id   481c0db428acc6073b301b2998cfbb44
#
_cell.length_a   1.000
_cell.length_b   1.000
_cell.length_c   1.000
_cell.angle_alpha   90.00
_cell.angle_beta   90.00
_cell.angle_gamma   90.00
#
_symmetry.space_group_name_H-M   'P 1'
#
loop_
_entity.id
_entity.type
_entity.pdbx_description
1 polymer ?
#
loop_
_entity_poly.entity_id
_entity_poly.type
_entity_poly.pdbx_seq_one_letter_code
_entity_poly.pdbx_strand_id
1 'polypeptide(L)'
;MIRRGLGLLLALLTLGCTGCGGPSGSSAESAQQTLQKYGSNYRADMESPQDGYLFGMCYLAWEGVGNGIDYQKALQLMKNLGVRSIRHWMHFSYYMEDYKTFKPEAVDQMHDILAEALEQGFQVIGMSHVNWSLESERFGVGKPVRQPWEGSDYYRWLECYEETWYLVAKEFPEITYWEIDNEINNKDFMYTEGKFGEKLSTREMAALAADMLFYASRGIHRANPDAVTVMGGIVDPLGLGIPETETGTTMVNFMEALYDAIESGEHGSFYPDDFFQVAAWHPYYYQGKADDYFVNENNRIYEVIRRREGKDKKVFLTEFGWNESIWGEENITEAMQDLYTVIAEQMPYVESLHYFRAFDNMGNNGEVAGMFYDPNPERIDVLPGSDVRRTPGAPKPFAYAYQQAAGGSGSLDLLTTLTGNP
;
A
#
# COMPACT_ATOMS: atom_id res chain seq x y z
N MET A 1 5.53 40.04 33.94
CA MET A 1 5.15 41.04 32.91
C MET A 1 5.43 40.45 31.52
N ILE A 2 4.78 39.38 31.11
CA ILE A 2 4.78 38.85 29.70
C ILE A 2 3.47 38.10 29.52
N ARG A 3 2.38 38.82 29.24
CA ARG A 3 1.07 38.24 28.87
C ARG A 3 0.20 39.23 28.07
N ARG A 4 0.81 40.01 27.17
CA ARG A 4 0.02 40.92 26.28
C ARG A 4 0.52 40.96 24.84
N GLY A 5 1.37 40.02 24.39
CA GLY A 5 1.87 40.01 23.00
C GLY A 5 1.23 38.99 22.06
N LEU A 6 0.55 37.96 22.56
CA LEU A 6 0.05 36.88 21.73
C LEU A 6 -1.38 37.10 21.16
N GLY A 7 -2.13 38.03 21.74
CA GLY A 7 -3.50 38.28 21.31
C GLY A 7 -3.65 39.19 20.07
N LEU A 8 -2.60 39.93 19.70
CA LEU A 8 -2.69 40.88 18.57
C LEU A 8 -2.23 40.28 17.23
N LEU A 9 -1.46 39.21 17.26
CA LEU A 9 -1.01 38.56 16.02
C LEU A 9 -2.07 37.65 15.40
N LEU A 10 -2.98 37.09 16.20
CA LEU A 10 -4.09 36.28 15.68
C LEU A 10 -5.24 37.10 15.07
N ALA A 11 -5.36 38.36 15.48
CA ALA A 11 -6.41 39.26 14.96
C ALA A 11 -6.04 39.93 13.63
N LEU A 12 -4.76 39.94 13.26
CA LEU A 12 -4.30 40.55 12.00
C LEU A 12 -4.26 39.58 10.81
N LEU A 13 -4.39 38.27 11.05
CA LEU A 13 -4.47 37.26 9.99
C LEU A 13 -5.91 37.00 9.47
N THR A 14 -6.91 37.56 10.11
CA THR A 14 -8.32 37.41 9.70
C THR A 14 -8.88 38.61 8.90
N LEU A 15 -8.07 39.63 8.62
CA LEU A 15 -8.55 40.86 7.95
C LEU A 15 -7.85 41.17 6.61
N GLY A 16 -7.14 40.22 6.02
CA GLY A 16 -6.31 40.47 4.84
C GLY A 16 -6.66 39.76 3.53
N CYS A 17 -7.80 39.11 3.37
CA CYS A 17 -8.20 38.46 2.11
C CYS A 17 -9.61 38.84 1.66
N THR A 18 -9.80 40.12 1.31
CA THR A 18 -10.93 40.50 0.46
C THR A 18 -10.37 41.11 -0.83
N GLY A 19 -10.36 40.29 -1.89
CA GLY A 19 -10.23 40.83 -3.23
C GLY A 19 -9.14 40.22 -4.09
N CYS A 20 -9.36 39.01 -4.59
CA CYS A 20 -8.97 38.59 -5.94
C CYS A 20 -9.88 37.43 -6.32
N GLY A 21 -10.80 37.67 -7.24
CA GLY A 21 -11.69 36.67 -7.80
C GLY A 21 -10.91 35.70 -8.69
N GLY A 22 -10.44 34.60 -8.11
CA GLY A 22 -10.13 33.39 -8.83
C GLY A 22 -11.33 32.43 -8.76
N PRO A 23 -11.43 31.42 -9.62
CA PRO A 23 -12.51 30.46 -9.53
C PRO A 23 -12.58 29.93 -8.11
N SER A 24 -13.78 29.87 -7.56
CA SER A 24 -14.07 29.45 -6.21
C SER A 24 -13.57 28.01 -5.96
N GLY A 25 -12.28 27.89 -5.69
CA GLY A 25 -11.75 26.74 -4.98
C GLY A 25 -12.44 26.72 -3.63
N SER A 26 -13.04 25.62 -3.25
CA SER A 26 -13.56 25.40 -1.93
C SER A 26 -12.53 25.89 -0.93
N SER A 27 -12.86 26.91 -0.16
CA SER A 27 -12.04 27.33 0.98
C SER A 27 -11.76 26.05 1.78
N ALA A 28 -10.51 25.80 2.07
CA ALA A 28 -10.12 24.64 2.85
C ALA A 28 -10.91 24.68 4.17
N GLU A 29 -12.09 24.10 4.17
CA GLU A 29 -12.78 23.76 5.41
C GLU A 29 -11.80 22.88 6.16
N SER A 30 -11.57 23.19 7.42
CA SER A 30 -10.79 22.28 8.22
C SER A 30 -11.50 20.92 8.19
N ALA A 31 -10.79 19.87 8.21
CA ALA A 31 -11.34 18.55 8.16
C ALA A 31 -12.33 18.27 9.28
N GLN A 32 -12.10 18.88 10.43
CA GLN A 32 -13.07 18.85 11.51
C GLN A 32 -14.43 19.48 11.09
N GLN A 33 -14.42 20.51 10.23
CA GLN A 33 -15.63 21.11 9.67
C GLN A 33 -16.23 20.19 8.61
N THR A 34 -15.41 19.52 7.82
CA THR A 34 -15.86 18.55 6.81
C THR A 34 -16.51 17.34 7.51
N LEU A 35 -15.88 16.79 8.53
CA LEU A 35 -16.46 15.70 9.33
C LEU A 35 -17.74 16.13 10.08
N GLN A 36 -17.82 17.36 10.58
CA GLN A 36 -19.04 17.89 11.19
C GLN A 36 -20.17 18.09 10.17
N LYS A 37 -19.83 18.50 8.94
CA LYS A 37 -20.80 18.78 7.90
C LYS A 37 -21.33 17.54 7.23
N TYR A 38 -20.48 16.56 6.99
CA TYR A 38 -20.81 15.38 6.20
C TYR A 38 -20.88 14.09 7.03
N GLY A 39 -20.34 14.10 8.27
CA GLY A 39 -20.27 12.92 9.10
C GLY A 39 -19.55 11.78 8.37
N SER A 40 -20.17 10.60 8.38
CA SER A 40 -19.70 9.46 7.61
C SER A 40 -19.94 9.59 6.08
N ASN A 41 -20.70 10.59 5.63
CA ASN A 41 -20.95 10.89 4.21
C ASN A 41 -19.99 11.98 3.70
N TYR A 42 -18.71 11.73 3.81
CA TYR A 42 -17.64 12.66 3.44
C TYR A 42 -17.56 13.01 1.95
N ARG A 43 -18.45 12.48 1.12
CA ARG A 43 -18.30 12.52 -0.33
C ARG A 43 -19.22 13.47 -1.10
N ALA A 44 -19.85 14.43 -0.47
CA ALA A 44 -20.89 15.26 -1.12
C ALA A 44 -20.41 16.00 -2.40
N ASP A 45 -19.12 16.19 -2.56
CA ASP A 45 -18.47 16.94 -3.62
C ASP A 45 -17.47 16.12 -4.46
N MET A 46 -17.38 14.78 -4.25
CA MET A 46 -16.50 13.91 -5.00
C MET A 46 -17.28 12.97 -5.93
N GLU A 47 -16.75 12.75 -7.12
CA GLU A 47 -17.24 11.71 -8.02
C GLU A 47 -16.90 10.32 -7.45
N SER A 48 -17.80 9.36 -7.64
CA SER A 48 -17.53 7.98 -7.28
C SER A 48 -16.28 7.49 -8.02
N PRO A 49 -15.46 6.63 -7.38
CA PRO A 49 -14.38 5.95 -8.09
C PRO A 49 -14.94 5.36 -9.37
N GLN A 50 -14.29 5.66 -10.48
CA GLN A 50 -14.74 5.12 -11.77
C GLN A 50 -14.66 3.61 -11.78
N ASP A 51 -15.62 2.99 -12.44
CA ASP A 51 -15.90 1.58 -12.54
C ASP A 51 -14.69 0.64 -12.39
N GLY A 52 -14.69 -0.10 -11.32
CA GLY A 52 -14.12 -1.43 -11.33
C GLY A 52 -12.77 -1.61 -10.65
N TYR A 53 -11.98 -0.59 -10.36
CA TYR A 53 -10.66 -0.79 -9.72
C TYR A 53 -10.72 -0.93 -8.19
N LEU A 54 -11.88 -0.70 -7.58
CA LEU A 54 -12.04 -0.82 -6.13
C LEU A 54 -11.68 -2.23 -5.62
N PHE A 55 -12.00 -3.26 -6.39
CA PHE A 55 -11.77 -4.66 -6.03
C PHE A 55 -10.35 -5.12 -6.40
N GLY A 56 -9.42 -4.92 -5.48
CA GLY A 56 -8.03 -5.30 -5.62
C GLY A 56 -7.65 -6.54 -4.82
N MET A 57 -6.50 -7.11 -5.16
CA MET A 57 -5.91 -8.25 -4.47
C MET A 57 -4.40 -8.10 -4.36
N CYS A 58 -3.87 -8.36 -3.18
CA CYS A 58 -2.45 -8.63 -3.03
C CYS A 58 -2.20 -10.05 -3.52
N TYR A 59 -1.59 -10.17 -4.68
CA TYR A 59 -1.19 -11.42 -5.24
C TYR A 59 0.31 -11.48 -5.41
N LEU A 60 0.93 -12.40 -4.71
CA LEU A 60 2.36 -12.64 -4.77
C LEU A 60 2.61 -13.75 -5.80
N ALA A 61 2.56 -13.42 -7.09
CA ALA A 61 2.73 -14.40 -8.17
C ALA A 61 4.08 -15.12 -8.05
N TRP A 62 5.13 -14.40 -7.63
CA TRP A 62 6.45 -14.97 -7.42
C TRP A 62 6.48 -16.02 -6.31
N GLU A 63 5.85 -15.76 -5.18
CA GLU A 63 5.68 -16.77 -4.12
C GLU A 63 4.83 -17.93 -4.59
N GLY A 64 3.82 -17.67 -5.42
CA GLY A 64 2.99 -18.68 -6.05
C GLY A 64 3.82 -19.63 -6.89
N VAL A 65 4.66 -19.12 -7.77
CA VAL A 65 5.57 -19.92 -8.59
C VAL A 65 6.57 -20.69 -7.71
N GLY A 66 7.14 -20.05 -6.68
CA GLY A 66 8.03 -20.69 -5.71
C GLY A 66 7.35 -21.77 -4.88
N ASN A 67 6.03 -21.73 -4.72
CA ASN A 67 5.21 -22.73 -4.03
C ASN A 67 4.56 -23.74 -5.00
N GLY A 68 4.91 -23.72 -6.29
CA GLY A 68 4.37 -24.62 -7.31
C GLY A 68 2.96 -24.27 -7.78
N ILE A 69 2.49 -23.06 -7.52
CA ILE A 69 1.22 -22.57 -8.05
C ILE A 69 1.42 -22.15 -9.51
N ASP A 70 0.58 -22.70 -10.39
CA ASP A 70 0.46 -22.24 -11.76
C ASP A 70 -0.11 -20.81 -11.75
N TYR A 71 0.70 -19.83 -12.14
CA TYR A 71 0.31 -18.41 -12.10
C TYR A 71 -0.87 -18.11 -13.03
N GLN A 72 -1.03 -18.81 -14.14
CA GLN A 72 -2.15 -18.64 -15.06
C GLN A 72 -3.47 -19.02 -14.38
N LYS A 73 -3.48 -20.13 -13.62
CA LYS A 73 -4.65 -20.54 -12.84
C LYS A 73 -4.93 -19.59 -11.69
N ALA A 74 -3.90 -19.10 -11.01
CA ALA A 74 -4.08 -18.13 -9.95
C ALA A 74 -4.69 -16.83 -10.50
N LEU A 75 -4.19 -16.31 -11.61
CA LEU A 75 -4.78 -15.14 -12.27
C LEU A 75 -6.20 -15.41 -12.75
N GLN A 76 -6.49 -16.61 -13.27
CA GLN A 76 -7.85 -16.99 -13.62
C GLN A 76 -8.77 -17.02 -12.39
N LEU A 77 -8.30 -17.47 -11.23
CA LEU A 77 -9.05 -17.40 -9.98
C LEU A 77 -9.33 -15.96 -9.58
N MET A 78 -8.33 -15.07 -9.68
CA MET A 78 -8.52 -13.63 -9.40
C MET A 78 -9.57 -13.03 -10.33
N LYS A 79 -9.55 -13.39 -11.60
CA LYS A 79 -10.58 -12.97 -12.58
C LYS A 79 -11.96 -13.48 -12.19
N ASN A 80 -12.06 -14.75 -11.81
CA ASN A 80 -13.32 -15.36 -11.38
C ASN A 80 -13.86 -14.71 -10.10
N LEU A 81 -12.99 -14.31 -9.19
CA LEU A 81 -13.35 -13.52 -8.00
C LEU A 81 -13.92 -12.14 -8.36
N GLY A 82 -13.62 -11.60 -9.53
CA GLY A 82 -13.99 -10.23 -9.89
C GLY A 82 -12.92 -9.18 -9.55
N VAL A 83 -11.71 -9.62 -9.24
CA VAL A 83 -10.56 -8.72 -9.04
C VAL A 83 -10.32 -7.88 -10.30
N ARG A 84 -9.99 -6.61 -10.12
CA ARG A 84 -9.69 -5.65 -11.20
C ARG A 84 -8.28 -5.09 -11.11
N SER A 85 -7.70 -5.07 -9.92
CA SER A 85 -6.37 -4.54 -9.67
C SER A 85 -5.56 -5.54 -8.85
N ILE A 86 -4.31 -5.74 -9.23
CA ILE A 86 -3.38 -6.62 -8.53
C ILE A 86 -2.21 -5.78 -8.03
N ARG A 87 -1.96 -5.83 -6.73
CA ARG A 87 -0.72 -5.34 -6.14
C ARG A 87 0.30 -6.46 -6.18
N HIS A 88 1.28 -6.29 -7.03
CA HIS A 88 2.29 -7.31 -7.32
C HIS A 88 3.62 -6.97 -6.64
N TRP A 89 4.07 -7.86 -5.77
CA TRP A 89 5.35 -7.71 -5.11
C TRP A 89 6.49 -8.02 -6.07
N MET A 90 7.23 -6.99 -6.43
CA MET A 90 8.37 -7.04 -7.32
C MET A 90 9.63 -6.63 -6.56
N HIS A 91 10.03 -7.44 -5.57
CA HIS A 91 11.26 -7.17 -4.85
C HIS A 91 12.46 -7.16 -5.80
N PHE A 92 13.28 -6.13 -5.73
CA PHE A 92 14.47 -6.02 -6.57
C PHE A 92 15.34 -7.27 -6.53
N SER A 93 15.51 -7.88 -5.34
CA SER A 93 16.30 -9.10 -5.16
C SER A 93 15.80 -10.32 -5.94
N TYR A 94 14.55 -10.32 -6.41
CA TYR A 94 14.02 -11.43 -7.20
C TYR A 94 14.61 -11.46 -8.59
N TYR A 95 14.74 -10.30 -9.24
CA TYR A 95 15.15 -10.16 -10.63
C TYR A 95 16.41 -9.30 -10.84
N MET A 96 17.03 -8.80 -9.77
CA MET A 96 18.29 -8.07 -9.83
C MET A 96 19.36 -8.73 -8.94
N GLU A 97 20.60 -8.71 -9.40
CA GLU A 97 21.78 -9.12 -8.64
C GLU A 97 22.35 -7.98 -7.80
N ASP A 98 22.34 -6.78 -8.37
CA ASP A 98 22.73 -5.52 -7.74
C ASP A 98 21.85 -4.37 -8.25
N TYR A 99 22.17 -3.14 -7.90
CA TYR A 99 21.36 -1.95 -8.23
C TYR A 99 21.21 -1.66 -9.73
N LYS A 100 21.94 -2.37 -10.62
CA LYS A 100 21.93 -2.13 -12.06
C LYS A 100 21.96 -3.40 -12.92
N THR A 101 22.13 -4.56 -12.34
CA THR A 101 22.31 -5.83 -13.05
C THR A 101 21.08 -6.72 -12.89
N PHE A 102 20.41 -7.02 -13.99
CA PHE A 102 19.28 -7.94 -14.00
C PHE A 102 19.71 -9.40 -14.09
N LYS A 103 18.85 -10.28 -13.57
CA LYS A 103 18.88 -11.74 -13.74
C LYS A 103 17.98 -12.09 -14.92
N PRO A 104 18.51 -12.42 -16.11
CA PRO A 104 17.69 -12.52 -17.33
C PRO A 104 16.50 -13.48 -17.20
N GLU A 105 16.73 -14.70 -16.67
CA GLU A 105 15.67 -15.70 -16.52
C GLU A 105 14.52 -15.24 -15.60
N ALA A 106 14.84 -14.48 -14.55
CA ALA A 106 13.84 -13.96 -13.64
C ALA A 106 13.07 -12.78 -14.27
N VAL A 107 13.72 -11.98 -15.09
CA VAL A 107 13.07 -10.91 -15.85
C VAL A 107 12.11 -11.50 -16.88
N ASP A 108 12.55 -12.49 -17.66
CA ASP A 108 11.70 -13.17 -18.64
C ASP A 108 10.45 -13.75 -17.97
N GLN A 109 10.61 -14.43 -16.83
CA GLN A 109 9.49 -14.96 -16.08
C GLN A 109 8.54 -13.87 -15.56
N MET A 110 9.08 -12.72 -15.14
CA MET A 110 8.27 -11.60 -14.68
C MET A 110 7.46 -11.02 -15.84
N HIS A 111 8.04 -10.86 -17.03
CA HIS A 111 7.30 -10.44 -18.23
C HIS A 111 6.18 -11.39 -18.59
N ASP A 112 6.39 -12.70 -18.50
CA ASP A 112 5.34 -13.69 -18.77
C ASP A 112 4.15 -13.53 -17.80
N ILE A 113 4.44 -13.33 -16.51
CA ILE A 113 3.40 -13.11 -15.47
C ILE A 113 2.63 -11.81 -15.74
N LEU A 114 3.35 -10.72 -16.01
CA LEU A 114 2.75 -9.42 -16.29
C LEU A 114 1.91 -9.43 -17.56
N ALA A 115 2.41 -10.04 -18.63
CA ALA A 115 1.69 -10.19 -19.89
C ALA A 115 0.36 -10.92 -19.69
N GLU A 116 0.36 -12.05 -18.96
CA GLU A 116 -0.85 -12.79 -18.63
C GLU A 116 -1.83 -11.94 -17.79
N ALA A 117 -1.33 -11.22 -16.78
CA ALA A 117 -2.17 -10.37 -15.94
C ALA A 117 -2.86 -9.27 -16.77
N LEU A 118 -2.11 -8.60 -17.64
CA LEU A 118 -2.64 -7.55 -18.52
C LEU A 118 -3.59 -8.10 -19.58
N GLU A 119 -3.32 -9.25 -20.17
CA GLU A 119 -4.22 -9.91 -21.13
C GLU A 119 -5.56 -10.27 -20.47
N GLN A 120 -5.55 -10.64 -19.22
CA GLN A 120 -6.77 -10.87 -18.43
C GLN A 120 -7.49 -9.59 -18.01
N GLY A 121 -6.91 -8.42 -18.23
CA GLY A 121 -7.49 -7.11 -18.00
C GLY A 121 -7.28 -6.54 -16.60
N PHE A 122 -6.28 -7.02 -15.86
CA PHE A 122 -5.92 -6.46 -14.56
C PHE A 122 -5.14 -5.16 -14.70
N GLN A 123 -5.42 -4.19 -13.84
CA GLN A 123 -4.47 -3.14 -13.51
C GLN A 123 -3.40 -3.74 -12.59
N VAL A 124 -2.13 -3.50 -12.90
CA VAL A 124 -1.03 -3.96 -12.05
C VAL A 124 -0.36 -2.79 -11.36
N ILE A 125 -0.24 -2.88 -10.05
CA ILE A 125 0.60 -2.00 -9.23
C ILE A 125 1.86 -2.79 -8.91
N GLY A 126 2.99 -2.37 -9.47
CA GLY A 126 4.29 -2.95 -9.13
C GLY A 126 4.79 -2.35 -7.81
N MET A 127 5.01 -3.18 -6.81
CA MET A 127 5.56 -2.73 -5.53
C MET A 127 6.93 -3.35 -5.30
N SER A 128 7.90 -2.51 -4.99
CA SER A 128 9.21 -2.98 -4.54
C SER A 128 9.67 -2.22 -3.31
N HIS A 129 10.31 -2.94 -2.40
CA HIS A 129 10.94 -2.33 -1.25
C HIS A 129 12.40 -2.75 -1.13
N VAL A 130 13.16 -1.98 -0.37
CA VAL A 130 14.59 -2.20 -0.16
C VAL A 130 14.84 -2.50 1.31
N ASN A 131 15.00 -3.77 1.62
CA ASN A 131 15.43 -4.25 2.94
C ASN A 131 16.89 -4.75 2.97
N TRP A 132 17.64 -4.57 1.88
CA TRP A 132 19.03 -4.98 1.73
C TRP A 132 19.81 -3.90 0.98
N SER A 133 21.13 -4.00 0.96
CA SER A 133 21.95 -3.02 0.28
C SER A 133 21.88 -3.18 -1.23
N LEU A 134 21.64 -2.07 -1.94
CA LEU A 134 21.68 -2.00 -3.41
C LEU A 134 23.10 -2.14 -3.95
N GLU A 135 24.10 -1.80 -3.17
CA GLU A 135 25.54 -1.92 -3.48
C GLU A 135 26.23 -2.55 -2.26
N SER A 136 26.09 -3.88 -2.12
CA SER A 136 26.45 -4.62 -0.90
C SER A 136 27.92 -4.53 -0.52
N GLU A 137 28.82 -4.39 -1.47
CA GLU A 137 30.24 -4.22 -1.22
C GLU A 137 30.57 -2.89 -0.54
N ARG A 138 29.75 -1.85 -0.78
CA ARG A 138 29.96 -0.51 -0.26
C ARG A 138 29.16 -0.24 1.02
N PHE A 139 27.87 -0.57 1.02
CA PHE A 139 26.96 -0.15 2.09
C PHE A 139 26.64 -1.25 3.11
N GLY A 140 27.04 -2.49 2.87
CA GLY A 140 26.72 -3.62 3.73
C GLY A 140 25.24 -4.00 3.63
N VAL A 141 24.54 -4.15 4.75
CA VAL A 141 23.14 -4.56 4.80
C VAL A 141 22.25 -3.34 5.15
N GLY A 142 21.28 -3.09 4.29
CA GLY A 142 20.27 -2.06 4.51
C GLY A 142 20.66 -0.66 4.02
N LYS A 143 19.83 0.30 4.39
CA LYS A 143 19.99 1.72 4.05
C LYS A 143 21.08 2.33 4.92
N PRO A 144 21.99 3.20 4.39
CA PRO A 144 22.92 3.96 5.25
C PRO A 144 22.19 4.92 6.19
N VAL A 145 22.83 5.30 7.28
CA VAL A 145 22.30 6.37 8.14
C VAL A 145 22.18 7.65 7.35
N ARG A 146 21.02 8.32 7.50
CA ARG A 146 20.72 9.55 6.77
C ARG A 146 21.76 10.63 7.05
N GLN A 147 22.43 11.07 5.99
CA GLN A 147 23.45 12.11 5.98
C GLN A 147 23.15 13.06 4.82
N PRO A 148 22.41 14.16 5.04
CA PRO A 148 21.86 14.97 3.96
C PRO A 148 22.89 15.96 3.37
N TRP A 149 24.08 15.49 3.02
CA TRP A 149 25.07 16.28 2.30
C TRP A 149 25.66 15.51 1.12
N GLU A 150 25.87 16.24 0.06
CA GLU A 150 26.42 15.72 -1.18
C GLU A 150 27.75 14.99 -0.96
N GLY A 151 27.92 13.83 -1.60
CA GLY A 151 29.13 13.02 -1.50
C GLY A 151 29.19 12.08 -0.30
N SER A 152 28.18 12.07 0.58
CA SER A 152 28.07 11.06 1.64
C SER A 152 27.70 9.67 1.06
N ASP A 153 27.96 8.61 1.83
CA ASP A 153 27.52 7.27 1.47
C ASP A 153 25.99 7.17 1.36
N TYR A 154 25.27 7.94 2.14
CA TYR A 154 23.83 8.03 2.05
C TYR A 154 23.37 8.61 0.70
N TYR A 155 23.97 9.71 0.24
CA TYR A 155 23.66 10.28 -1.08
C TYR A 155 24.03 9.32 -2.21
N ARG A 156 25.16 8.63 -2.10
CA ARG A 156 25.54 7.60 -3.06
C ARG A 156 24.50 6.48 -3.11
N TRP A 157 23.97 6.09 -1.97
CA TRP A 157 22.91 5.09 -1.88
C TRP A 157 21.63 5.59 -2.57
N LEU A 158 21.23 6.86 -2.35
CA LEU A 158 20.08 7.46 -3.03
C LEU A 158 20.25 7.52 -4.55
N GLU A 159 21.44 7.83 -5.05
CA GLU A 159 21.75 7.78 -6.48
C GLU A 159 21.61 6.35 -7.06
N CYS A 160 22.07 5.34 -6.34
CA CYS A 160 21.87 3.94 -6.72
C CYS A 160 20.39 3.56 -6.69
N TYR A 161 19.65 4.06 -5.70
CA TYR A 161 18.22 3.81 -5.58
C TYR A 161 17.42 4.43 -6.72
N GLU A 162 17.73 5.67 -7.10
CA GLU A 162 17.15 6.33 -8.29
C GLU A 162 17.46 5.54 -9.57
N GLU A 163 18.70 5.12 -9.75
CA GLU A 163 19.10 4.35 -10.93
C GLU A 163 18.41 2.99 -11.00
N THR A 164 18.25 2.31 -9.85
CA THR A 164 17.49 1.05 -9.78
C THR A 164 16.06 1.26 -10.26
N TRP A 165 15.36 2.26 -9.74
CA TRP A 165 13.99 2.56 -10.14
C TRP A 165 13.88 2.95 -11.61
N TYR A 166 14.85 3.72 -12.11
CA TYR A 166 14.93 4.03 -13.56
C TYR A 166 15.03 2.76 -14.41
N LEU A 167 15.95 1.86 -14.07
CA LEU A 167 16.15 0.62 -14.82
C LEU A 167 14.94 -0.29 -14.75
N VAL A 168 14.34 -0.44 -13.58
CA VAL A 168 13.14 -1.28 -13.35
C VAL A 168 11.93 -0.73 -14.09
N ALA A 169 11.64 0.55 -13.98
CA ALA A 169 10.52 1.16 -14.71
C ALA A 169 10.74 1.16 -16.23
N LYS A 170 11.98 1.17 -16.67
CA LYS A 170 12.34 1.04 -18.09
C LYS A 170 12.21 -0.40 -18.59
N GLU A 171 12.56 -1.39 -17.75
CA GLU A 171 12.48 -2.81 -18.10
C GLU A 171 11.02 -3.29 -18.16
N PHE A 172 10.16 -2.78 -17.27
CA PHE A 172 8.74 -3.16 -17.16
C PHE A 172 7.82 -1.99 -17.55
N PRO A 173 7.83 -1.51 -18.81
CA PRO A 173 7.06 -0.35 -19.25
C PRO A 173 5.55 -0.58 -19.23
N GLU A 174 5.10 -1.83 -19.16
CA GLU A 174 3.70 -2.24 -19.01
C GLU A 174 3.11 -1.90 -17.66
N ILE A 175 3.93 -1.67 -16.63
CA ILE A 175 3.48 -1.24 -15.31
C ILE A 175 3.38 0.28 -15.31
N THR A 176 2.16 0.77 -15.08
CA THR A 176 1.89 2.21 -14.98
C THR A 176 1.88 2.73 -13.54
N TYR A 177 1.59 1.89 -12.58
CA TYR A 177 1.54 2.26 -11.16
C TYR A 177 2.69 1.61 -10.40
N TRP A 178 3.55 2.44 -9.79
CA TRP A 178 4.69 1.97 -9.01
C TRP A 178 4.56 2.40 -7.55
N GLU A 179 4.35 1.44 -6.66
CA GLU A 179 4.36 1.67 -5.22
C GLU A 179 5.80 1.60 -4.71
N ILE A 180 6.23 2.72 -4.13
CA ILE A 180 7.59 2.93 -3.69
C ILE A 180 7.74 2.51 -2.23
N ASP A 181 8.36 1.37 -2.01
CA ASP A 181 8.56 0.74 -0.70
C ASP A 181 7.26 0.21 -0.07
N ASN A 182 7.36 -0.37 1.12
CA ASN A 182 6.26 -0.94 1.91
C ASN A 182 6.33 -0.44 3.34
N GLU A 183 5.19 -0.08 3.90
CA GLU A 183 5.04 0.34 5.31
C GLU A 183 6.13 1.31 5.77
N ILE A 184 6.25 2.42 5.04
CA ILE A 184 7.32 3.42 5.23
C ILE A 184 7.29 4.15 6.57
N ASN A 185 6.37 3.82 7.46
CA ASN A 185 6.32 4.23 8.85
C ASN A 185 6.60 3.09 9.84
N ASN A 186 6.95 1.90 9.35
CA ASN A 186 7.20 0.73 10.17
C ASN A 186 8.72 0.47 10.30
N LYS A 187 9.20 0.27 11.53
CA LYS A 187 10.60 -0.01 11.85
C LYS A 187 11.15 -1.27 11.18
N ASP A 188 10.27 -2.19 10.78
CA ASP A 188 10.66 -3.44 10.14
C ASP A 188 11.00 -3.26 8.65
N PHE A 189 10.59 -2.14 8.07
CA PHE A 189 10.93 -1.74 6.70
C PHE A 189 11.83 -0.50 6.66
N MET A 190 11.62 0.45 7.59
CA MET A 190 12.34 1.72 7.63
C MET A 190 13.43 1.71 8.71
N TYR A 191 14.50 0.96 8.47
CA TYR A 191 15.68 0.89 9.33
C TYR A 191 16.95 1.23 8.54
N THR A 192 18.03 1.54 9.23
CA THR A 192 19.31 1.91 8.64
C THR A 192 20.45 1.02 9.14
N GLU A 193 21.52 0.87 8.35
CA GLU A 193 22.74 0.13 8.69
C GLU A 193 22.53 -1.30 9.17
N GLY A 194 21.51 -2.00 8.63
CA GLY A 194 21.20 -3.38 9.03
C GLY A 194 20.65 -3.51 10.45
N LYS A 195 20.24 -2.42 11.07
CA LYS A 195 19.63 -2.40 12.40
C LYS A 195 18.13 -2.69 12.31
N PHE A 196 17.81 -3.87 11.83
CA PHE A 196 16.44 -4.33 11.72
C PHE A 196 15.67 -4.18 13.04
N GLY A 197 14.50 -3.56 12.97
CA GLY A 197 13.65 -3.35 14.13
C GLY A 197 14.12 -2.24 15.11
N GLU A 198 15.25 -1.58 14.86
CA GLU A 198 15.58 -0.36 15.61
C GLU A 198 14.74 0.81 15.15
N LYS A 199 14.05 1.41 16.10
CA LYS A 199 13.10 2.49 15.83
C LYS A 199 13.82 3.80 15.52
N LEU A 200 13.59 4.36 14.36
CA LEU A 200 13.84 5.76 14.09
C LEU A 200 12.76 6.63 14.75
N SER A 201 13.05 7.87 15.08
CA SER A 201 11.99 8.80 15.45
C SER A 201 11.06 9.04 14.25
N THR A 202 9.81 9.42 14.51
CA THR A 202 8.83 9.75 13.45
C THR A 202 9.40 10.73 12.43
N ARG A 203 10.12 11.75 12.89
CA ARG A 203 10.72 12.76 12.03
C ARG A 203 11.87 12.22 11.18
N GLU A 204 12.74 11.39 11.75
CA GLU A 204 13.84 10.75 11.01
C GLU A 204 13.30 9.78 9.96
N MET A 205 12.28 9.00 10.33
CA MET A 205 11.64 8.05 9.42
C MET A 205 10.94 8.78 8.27
N ALA A 206 10.21 9.85 8.56
CA ALA A 206 9.54 10.66 7.55
C ALA A 206 10.54 11.37 6.60
N ALA A 207 11.66 11.86 7.12
CA ALA A 207 12.72 12.47 6.30
C ALA A 207 13.37 11.42 5.38
N LEU A 208 13.66 10.22 5.90
CA LEU A 208 14.17 9.11 5.08
C LEU A 208 13.18 8.69 4.00
N ALA A 209 11.90 8.60 4.36
CA ALA A 209 10.84 8.28 3.41
C ALA A 209 10.70 9.36 2.31
N ALA A 210 10.76 10.64 2.67
CA ALA A 210 10.72 11.72 1.69
C ALA A 210 11.89 11.63 0.70
N ASP A 211 13.12 11.38 1.19
CA ASP A 211 14.29 11.18 0.34
C ASP A 211 14.05 10.01 -0.65
N MET A 212 13.60 8.88 -0.15
CA MET A 212 13.35 7.69 -0.97
C MET A 212 12.25 7.93 -2.00
N LEU A 213 11.12 8.50 -1.60
CA LEU A 213 10.02 8.82 -2.51
C LEU A 213 10.46 9.75 -3.63
N PHE A 214 11.23 10.81 -3.31
CA PHE A 214 11.71 11.77 -4.29
C PHE A 214 12.66 11.13 -5.32
N TYR A 215 13.67 10.41 -4.86
CA TYR A 215 14.67 9.79 -5.75
C TYR A 215 14.04 8.66 -6.58
N ALA A 216 13.17 7.84 -6.01
CA ALA A 216 12.44 6.82 -6.76
C ALA A 216 11.52 7.42 -7.82
N SER A 217 10.72 8.44 -7.45
CA SER A 217 9.83 9.15 -8.37
C SER A 217 10.59 9.73 -9.56
N ARG A 218 11.73 10.36 -9.31
CA ARG A 218 12.61 10.85 -10.39
C ARG A 218 13.09 9.73 -11.31
N GLY A 219 13.54 8.61 -10.74
CA GLY A 219 13.98 7.44 -11.50
C GLY A 219 12.87 6.89 -12.39
N ILE A 220 11.69 6.69 -11.82
CA ILE A 220 10.51 6.18 -12.51
C ILE A 220 10.09 7.12 -13.65
N HIS A 221 9.93 8.42 -13.40
CA HIS A 221 9.49 9.37 -14.41
C HIS A 221 10.55 9.64 -15.48
N ARG A 222 11.84 9.45 -15.18
CA ARG A 222 12.91 9.47 -16.18
C ARG A 222 12.79 8.33 -17.18
N ALA A 223 12.30 7.16 -16.72
CA ALA A 223 12.05 5.99 -17.58
C ALA A 223 10.73 6.09 -18.33
N ASN A 224 9.67 6.44 -17.61
CA ASN A 224 8.30 6.56 -18.12
C ASN A 224 7.62 7.80 -17.53
N PRO A 225 7.56 8.92 -18.27
CA PRO A 225 6.92 10.15 -17.79
C PRO A 225 5.42 10.01 -17.48
N ASP A 226 4.74 9.00 -18.02
CA ASP A 226 3.32 8.74 -17.82
C ASP A 226 3.07 7.75 -16.66
N ALA A 227 4.12 7.22 -16.04
CA ALA A 227 3.97 6.38 -14.87
C ALA A 227 3.43 7.17 -13.69
N VAL A 228 2.68 6.48 -12.84
CA VAL A 228 2.08 7.05 -11.63
C VAL A 228 2.78 6.49 -10.41
N THR A 229 3.35 7.36 -9.60
CA THR A 229 4.01 6.97 -8.36
C THR A 229 3.02 6.90 -7.20
N VAL A 230 3.05 5.77 -6.51
CA VAL A 230 2.23 5.49 -5.34
C VAL A 230 3.14 5.51 -4.11
N MET A 231 2.72 6.21 -3.07
CA MET A 231 3.44 6.21 -1.78
C MET A 231 3.45 4.78 -1.22
N GLY A 232 4.56 4.32 -0.67
CA GLY A 232 4.61 3.06 0.07
C GLY A 232 3.58 3.06 1.20
N GLY A 233 2.71 2.05 1.21
CA GLY A 233 1.60 1.99 2.15
C GLY A 233 2.06 2.16 3.59
N ILE A 234 1.46 3.08 4.34
CA ILE A 234 1.71 3.22 5.78
C ILE A 234 0.73 2.36 6.56
N VAL A 235 1.13 1.90 7.73
CA VAL A 235 0.32 1.01 8.57
C VAL A 235 0.03 1.63 9.93
N ASP A 236 -1.17 1.38 10.47
CA ASP A 236 -1.46 1.75 11.85
C ASP A 236 -1.01 0.63 12.80
N PRO A 237 -0.02 0.89 13.67
CA PRO A 237 0.44 -0.09 14.63
C PRO A 237 -0.64 -0.55 15.60
N LEU A 238 -1.57 0.32 15.96
CA LEU A 238 -2.67 -0.06 16.84
C LEU A 238 -3.65 -1.01 16.16
N GLY A 239 -3.83 -0.88 14.85
CA GLY A 239 -4.61 -1.80 14.04
C GLY A 239 -4.03 -3.21 14.02
N LEU A 240 -2.72 -3.33 14.11
CA LEU A 240 -2.03 -4.63 14.25
C LEU A 240 -2.02 -5.17 15.69
N GLY A 241 -2.63 -4.47 16.64
CA GLY A 241 -2.58 -4.83 18.05
C GLY A 241 -1.18 -4.66 18.67
N ILE A 242 -0.29 -3.95 18.00
CA ILE A 242 1.09 -3.70 18.42
C ILE A 242 1.16 -2.28 19.00
N PRO A 243 1.76 -2.08 20.19
CA PRO A 243 1.90 -0.75 20.74
C PRO A 243 2.65 0.20 19.80
N GLU A 244 2.20 1.45 19.68
CA GLU A 244 2.87 2.50 18.90
C GLU A 244 4.37 2.61 19.24
N THR A 245 4.73 2.34 20.48
CA THR A 245 6.12 2.32 20.94
C THR A 245 6.97 1.23 20.29
N GLU A 246 6.36 0.21 19.75
CA GLU A 246 7.06 -0.91 19.10
C GLU A 246 7.16 -0.76 17.58
N THR A 247 6.18 -0.15 16.93
CA THR A 247 6.11 -0.09 15.47
C THR A 247 6.53 1.22 14.85
N GLY A 248 6.70 2.28 15.60
CA GLY A 248 7.06 3.57 15.03
C GLY A 248 6.08 4.66 15.41
N THR A 249 5.13 4.99 14.57
CA THR A 249 4.21 6.11 14.77
C THR A 249 2.87 5.84 14.13
N THR A 250 1.82 6.52 14.62
CA THR A 250 0.52 6.47 13.96
C THR A 250 0.57 6.99 12.53
N MET A 251 -0.33 6.53 11.67
CA MET A 251 -0.40 6.98 10.28
C MET A 251 -0.58 8.50 10.19
N VAL A 252 -1.45 9.08 11.03
CA VAL A 252 -1.69 10.53 11.06
C VAL A 252 -0.42 11.31 11.41
N ASN A 253 0.27 10.91 12.48
CA ASN A 253 1.50 11.59 12.91
C ASN A 253 2.62 11.45 11.87
N PHE A 254 2.72 10.29 11.24
CA PHE A 254 3.69 10.08 10.19
C PHE A 254 3.39 10.94 8.95
N MET A 255 2.13 10.99 8.50
CA MET A 255 1.75 11.82 7.36
C MET A 255 2.05 13.31 7.61
N GLU A 256 1.76 13.83 8.80
CA GLU A 256 2.15 15.20 9.16
C GLU A 256 3.66 15.42 9.05
N ALA A 257 4.46 14.50 9.59
CA ALA A 257 5.92 14.61 9.53
C ALA A 257 6.46 14.44 8.10
N LEU A 258 5.82 13.60 7.28
CA LEU A 258 6.19 13.42 5.88
C LEU A 258 5.96 14.72 5.08
N TYR A 259 4.81 15.35 5.25
CA TYR A 259 4.55 16.65 4.62
C TYR A 259 5.48 17.74 5.13
N ASP A 260 5.81 17.76 6.43
CA ASP A 260 6.83 18.68 6.95
C ASP A 260 8.19 18.50 6.27
N ALA A 261 8.59 17.25 6.01
CA ALA A 261 9.83 16.95 5.30
C ALA A 261 9.78 17.39 3.83
N ILE A 262 8.68 17.16 3.13
CA ILE A 262 8.45 17.60 1.74
C ILE A 262 8.49 19.14 1.67
N GLU A 263 7.72 19.80 2.51
CA GLU A 263 7.58 21.26 2.53
C GLU A 263 8.87 21.99 2.97
N SER A 264 9.82 21.27 3.59
CA SER A 264 11.14 21.81 3.90
C SER A 264 11.93 22.28 2.67
N GLY A 265 11.62 21.70 1.50
CA GLY A 265 12.29 22.00 0.23
C GLY A 265 13.73 21.50 0.12
N GLU A 266 14.17 20.62 1.01
CA GLU A 266 15.54 20.04 1.01
C GLU A 266 15.91 19.39 -0.32
N HIS A 267 14.91 18.88 -1.08
CA HIS A 267 15.07 18.21 -2.37
C HIS A 267 15.04 19.16 -3.58
N GLY A 268 14.89 20.46 -3.35
CA GLY A 268 14.67 21.43 -4.42
C GLY A 268 13.24 21.44 -4.98
N SER A 269 12.36 20.66 -4.38
CA SER A 269 10.91 20.68 -4.60
C SER A 269 10.16 20.68 -3.28
N PHE A 270 8.97 21.27 -3.26
CA PHE A 270 7.99 21.23 -2.17
C PHE A 270 6.61 20.82 -2.70
N TYR A 271 6.55 20.29 -3.92
CA TYR A 271 5.32 19.80 -4.52
C TYR A 271 5.16 18.31 -4.20
N PRO A 272 4.13 17.90 -3.47
CA PRO A 272 3.93 16.49 -3.09
C PRO A 272 3.90 15.53 -4.27
N ASP A 273 3.39 15.95 -5.43
CA ASP A 273 3.33 15.12 -6.63
C ASP A 273 4.71 14.77 -7.21
N ASP A 274 5.78 15.50 -6.84
CA ASP A 274 7.17 15.13 -7.19
C ASP A 274 7.68 13.95 -6.36
N PHE A 275 6.98 13.61 -5.27
CA PHE A 275 7.29 12.52 -4.36
C PHE A 275 6.36 11.33 -4.59
N PHE A 276 5.05 11.57 -4.63
CA PHE A 276 4.02 10.58 -4.92
C PHE A 276 2.74 11.23 -5.47
N GLN A 277 2.11 10.60 -6.44
CA GLN A 277 0.88 11.07 -7.06
C GLN A 277 -0.36 10.43 -6.46
N VAL A 278 -0.21 9.23 -5.89
CA VAL A 278 -1.27 8.49 -5.19
C VAL A 278 -0.80 8.21 -3.77
N ALA A 279 -1.63 8.50 -2.78
CA ALA A 279 -1.36 8.12 -1.41
C ALA A 279 -1.79 6.67 -1.15
N ALA A 280 -1.12 5.99 -0.23
CA ALA A 280 -1.47 4.62 0.11
C ALA A 280 -1.32 4.32 1.60
N TRP A 281 -2.18 3.44 2.13
CA TRP A 281 -2.04 2.91 3.48
C TRP A 281 -2.72 1.57 3.65
N HIS A 282 -2.41 0.90 4.79
CA HIS A 282 -2.87 -0.41 5.19
C HIS A 282 -3.78 -0.26 6.42
N PRO A 283 -5.09 -0.15 6.26
CA PRO A 283 -6.02 0.11 7.36
C PRO A 283 -6.40 -1.18 8.11
N TYR A 284 -5.41 -1.89 8.67
CA TYR A 284 -5.64 -3.09 9.47
C TYR A 284 -6.27 -2.75 10.82
N TYR A 285 -7.54 -2.42 10.82
CA TYR A 285 -8.30 -2.20 12.05
C TYR A 285 -8.93 -3.52 12.49
N TYR A 286 -8.31 -4.20 13.43
CA TYR A 286 -8.73 -5.52 13.91
C TYR A 286 -10.06 -5.56 14.68
N GLN A 287 -10.84 -4.51 14.65
CA GLN A 287 -12.07 -4.41 15.42
C GLN A 287 -13.34 -4.78 14.64
N GLY A 288 -13.23 -5.60 13.61
CA GLY A 288 -14.38 -6.20 12.96
C GLY A 288 -14.83 -5.53 11.67
N LYS A 289 -16.04 -5.09 11.63
CA LYS A 289 -16.71 -4.58 10.45
C LYS A 289 -16.15 -3.24 10.01
N ALA A 290 -16.35 -2.88 8.75
CA ALA A 290 -16.15 -1.53 8.26
C ALA A 290 -17.21 -0.62 8.89
N ASP A 291 -16.99 -0.27 10.13
CA ASP A 291 -17.85 0.55 10.98
C ASP A 291 -17.42 2.02 10.98
N ASP A 292 -18.10 2.83 11.77
CA ASP A 292 -17.78 4.25 11.93
C ASP A 292 -16.33 4.50 12.36
N TYR A 293 -15.73 3.59 13.13
CA TYR A 293 -14.33 3.70 13.54
C TYR A 293 -13.39 3.51 12.34
N PHE A 294 -13.61 2.48 11.53
CA PHE A 294 -12.86 2.25 10.30
C PHE A 294 -12.92 3.46 9.38
N VAL A 295 -14.12 3.96 9.11
CA VAL A 295 -14.34 5.14 8.24
C VAL A 295 -13.66 6.38 8.82
N ASN A 296 -13.84 6.65 10.10
CA ASN A 296 -13.30 7.84 10.73
C ASN A 296 -11.77 7.86 10.75
N GLU A 297 -11.11 6.73 11.05
CA GLU A 297 -9.64 6.68 11.05
C GLU A 297 -9.07 6.87 9.65
N ASN A 298 -9.66 6.26 8.61
CA ASN A 298 -9.26 6.51 7.23
C ASN A 298 -9.48 7.97 6.83
N ASN A 299 -10.63 8.55 7.17
CA ASN A 299 -10.92 9.95 6.88
C ASN A 299 -9.96 10.92 7.59
N ARG A 300 -9.49 10.61 8.80
CA ARG A 300 -8.48 11.41 9.52
C ARG A 300 -7.14 11.46 8.78
N ILE A 301 -6.72 10.35 8.17
CA ILE A 301 -5.48 10.32 7.37
C ILE A 301 -5.67 11.13 6.09
N TYR A 302 -6.76 10.87 5.38
CA TYR A 302 -7.07 11.59 4.14
C TYR A 302 -7.14 13.10 4.35
N GLU A 303 -7.60 13.51 5.50
CA GLU A 303 -7.70 14.88 5.91
C GLU A 303 -6.36 15.61 6.00
N VAL A 304 -5.33 14.93 6.51
CA VAL A 304 -3.98 15.50 6.51
C VAL A 304 -3.59 15.83 5.06
N ILE A 305 -3.79 14.91 4.15
CA ILE A 305 -3.48 15.07 2.72
C ILE A 305 -4.22 16.29 2.15
N ARG A 306 -5.53 16.29 2.29
CA ARG A 306 -6.38 17.36 1.74
C ARG A 306 -6.02 18.75 2.29
N ARG A 307 -5.72 18.84 3.57
CA ARG A 307 -5.31 20.09 4.21
C ARG A 307 -3.93 20.56 3.75
N ARG A 308 -2.99 19.65 3.60
CA ARG A 308 -1.62 19.97 3.17
C ARG A 308 -1.54 20.30 1.68
N GLU A 309 -2.25 19.57 0.84
CA GLU A 309 -2.20 19.80 -0.60
C GLU A 309 -3.25 20.80 -1.13
N GLY A 310 -4.30 21.07 -0.36
CA GLY A 310 -5.39 21.94 -0.77
C GLY A 310 -6.22 21.42 -1.95
N LYS A 311 -6.09 20.14 -2.28
CA LYS A 311 -6.78 19.43 -3.35
C LYS A 311 -7.09 18.00 -2.94
N ASP A 312 -7.99 17.37 -3.68
CA ASP A 312 -8.22 15.94 -3.53
C ASP A 312 -7.08 15.14 -4.18
N LYS A 313 -6.70 14.04 -3.56
CA LYS A 313 -5.70 13.09 -4.05
C LYS A 313 -6.31 11.70 -4.05
N LYS A 314 -5.98 10.90 -5.07
CA LYS A 314 -6.36 9.50 -5.14
C LYS A 314 -5.66 8.70 -4.05
N VAL A 315 -6.35 7.68 -3.56
CA VAL A 315 -5.87 6.80 -2.50
C VAL A 315 -6.02 5.34 -2.91
N PHE A 316 -4.98 4.57 -2.68
CA PHE A 316 -5.04 3.12 -2.70
C PHE A 316 -4.89 2.58 -1.28
N LEU A 317 -5.83 1.73 -0.87
CA LEU A 317 -5.65 0.90 0.31
C LEU A 317 -4.91 -0.35 -0.14
N THR A 318 -3.58 -0.27 -0.11
CA THR A 318 -2.71 -1.25 -0.79
C THR A 318 -2.58 -2.58 -0.07
N GLU A 319 -2.98 -2.66 1.19
CA GLU A 319 -3.23 -3.90 1.91
C GLU A 319 -4.40 -3.73 2.90
N PHE A 320 -5.25 -4.73 2.97
CA PHE A 320 -6.24 -4.91 4.03
C PHE A 320 -6.72 -6.35 4.05
N GLY A 321 -6.95 -6.89 5.22
CA GLY A 321 -7.48 -8.24 5.38
C GLY A 321 -7.75 -8.58 6.84
N TRP A 322 -8.32 -9.72 7.06
CA TRP A 322 -8.59 -10.26 8.39
C TRP A 322 -7.83 -11.56 8.61
N ASN A 323 -7.24 -11.72 9.77
CA ASN A 323 -6.68 -12.99 10.18
C ASN A 323 -7.81 -13.92 10.64
N GLU A 324 -8.03 -15.00 9.92
CA GLU A 324 -9.09 -15.98 10.19
C GLU A 324 -9.02 -16.58 11.60
N SER A 325 -7.81 -16.81 12.12
CA SER A 325 -7.64 -17.36 13.47
C SER A 325 -8.11 -16.43 14.58
N ILE A 326 -8.22 -15.12 14.30
CA ILE A 326 -8.68 -14.10 15.24
C ILE A 326 -10.17 -13.86 15.04
N TRP A 327 -10.63 -13.72 13.81
CA TRP A 327 -11.99 -13.27 13.46
C TRP A 327 -12.95 -14.41 13.19
N GLY A 328 -12.48 -15.54 12.68
CA GLY A 328 -13.29 -16.65 12.20
C GLY A 328 -13.94 -16.38 10.84
N GLU A 329 -14.09 -17.42 10.05
CA GLU A 329 -14.60 -17.35 8.67
C GLU A 329 -16.00 -16.73 8.56
N GLU A 330 -16.89 -17.00 9.53
CA GLU A 330 -18.26 -16.48 9.52
C GLU A 330 -18.28 -14.94 9.64
N ASN A 331 -17.55 -14.41 10.64
CA ASN A 331 -17.48 -12.96 10.86
C ASN A 331 -16.82 -12.24 9.66
N ILE A 332 -15.75 -12.83 9.08
CA ILE A 332 -15.11 -12.28 7.90
C ILE A 332 -16.07 -12.29 6.71
N THR A 333 -16.84 -13.36 6.55
CA THR A 333 -17.82 -13.47 5.46
C THR A 333 -18.89 -12.38 5.55
N GLU A 334 -19.44 -12.13 6.75
CA GLU A 334 -20.37 -11.04 6.97
C GLU A 334 -19.76 -9.67 6.72
N ALA A 335 -18.56 -9.43 7.26
CA ALA A 335 -17.87 -8.15 7.10
C ALA A 335 -17.51 -7.85 5.65
N MET A 336 -17.16 -8.88 4.87
CA MET A 336 -16.80 -8.75 3.45
C MET A 336 -17.96 -8.22 2.60
N GLN A 337 -19.20 -8.56 2.93
CA GLN A 337 -20.38 -8.12 2.18
C GLN A 337 -20.57 -6.60 2.26
N ASP A 338 -20.24 -6.00 3.40
CA ASP A 338 -20.47 -4.58 3.65
C ASP A 338 -19.24 -3.72 3.32
N LEU A 339 -18.02 -4.27 3.42
CA LEU A 339 -16.76 -3.54 3.32
C LEU A 339 -16.69 -2.61 2.10
N TYR A 340 -16.87 -3.19 0.91
CA TYR A 340 -16.74 -2.44 -0.34
C TYR A 340 -17.85 -1.41 -0.53
N THR A 341 -19.05 -1.70 -0.04
CA THR A 341 -20.17 -0.75 -0.04
C THR A 341 -19.85 0.46 0.85
N VAL A 342 -19.36 0.20 2.06
CA VAL A 342 -18.98 1.28 3.00
C VAL A 342 -17.86 2.14 2.41
N ILE A 343 -16.84 1.54 1.81
CA ILE A 343 -15.76 2.29 1.17
C ILE A 343 -16.32 3.13 0.02
N ALA A 344 -17.08 2.54 -0.89
CA ALA A 344 -17.65 3.24 -2.03
C ALA A 344 -18.57 4.40 -1.63
N GLU A 345 -19.33 4.26 -0.54
CA GLU A 345 -20.28 5.25 -0.09
C GLU A 345 -19.67 6.33 0.81
N GLN A 346 -18.65 5.98 1.63
CA GLN A 346 -18.16 6.85 2.70
C GLN A 346 -16.70 7.29 2.55
N MET A 347 -15.97 6.69 1.61
CA MET A 347 -14.56 6.98 1.36
C MET A 347 -14.30 7.16 -0.16
N PRO A 348 -14.93 8.17 -0.80
CA PRO A 348 -14.92 8.32 -2.27
C PRO A 348 -13.54 8.61 -2.88
N TYR A 349 -12.58 8.98 -2.05
CA TYR A 349 -11.20 9.19 -2.43
C TYR A 349 -10.43 7.88 -2.64
N VAL A 350 -10.98 6.75 -2.16
CA VAL A 350 -10.38 5.43 -2.32
C VAL A 350 -10.72 4.88 -3.70
N GLU A 351 -9.71 4.67 -4.54
CA GLU A 351 -9.89 4.06 -5.87
C GLU A 351 -9.74 2.56 -5.86
N SER A 352 -8.91 2.01 -4.96
CA SER A 352 -8.77 0.57 -4.84
C SER A 352 -8.48 0.14 -3.41
N LEU A 353 -8.98 -1.05 -3.06
CA LEU A 353 -8.63 -1.78 -1.85
C LEU A 353 -8.09 -3.15 -2.26
N HIS A 354 -6.85 -3.41 -1.91
CA HIS A 354 -6.20 -4.68 -2.18
C HIS A 354 -6.32 -5.59 -0.96
N TYR A 355 -7.16 -6.61 -1.09
CA TYR A 355 -7.31 -7.59 -0.03
C TYR A 355 -6.01 -8.39 0.14
N PHE A 356 -5.53 -8.47 1.34
CA PHE A 356 -4.35 -9.26 1.71
C PHE A 356 -4.83 -10.55 2.37
N ARG A 357 -4.76 -11.68 1.70
CA ARG A 357 -4.10 -11.96 0.43
C ARG A 357 -4.90 -13.01 -0.37
N ALA A 358 -4.40 -13.39 -1.56
CA ALA A 358 -5.06 -14.41 -2.37
C ALA A 358 -5.05 -15.79 -1.69
N PHE A 359 -3.91 -16.26 -1.24
CA PHE A 359 -3.72 -17.58 -0.64
C PHE A 359 -3.15 -17.46 0.77
N ASP A 360 -3.55 -18.39 1.65
CA ASP A 360 -2.84 -18.58 2.92
C ASP A 360 -1.36 -18.91 2.65
N ASN A 361 -0.50 -18.53 3.58
CA ASN A 361 0.90 -18.90 3.56
C ASN A 361 1.30 -19.55 4.89
N MET A 362 0.98 -20.82 5.02
CA MET A 362 1.27 -21.59 6.25
C MET A 362 2.76 -21.79 6.49
N GLY A 363 3.58 -21.65 5.43
CA GLY A 363 5.04 -21.72 5.54
C GLY A 363 5.68 -20.43 6.09
N ASN A 364 4.96 -19.32 6.11
CA ASN A 364 5.42 -18.04 6.61
C ASN A 364 4.64 -17.64 7.86
N ASN A 365 5.07 -18.11 9.03
CA ASN A 365 4.46 -17.81 10.33
C ASN A 365 2.98 -18.17 10.49
N GLY A 366 2.42 -19.02 9.61
CA GLY A 366 1.03 -19.43 9.68
C GLY A 366 0.04 -18.33 9.31
N GLU A 367 0.35 -17.55 8.29
CA GLU A 367 -0.58 -16.51 7.79
C GLU A 367 -1.84 -17.13 7.19
N VAL A 368 -2.98 -16.89 7.85
CA VAL A 368 -4.31 -17.40 7.48
C VAL A 368 -5.26 -16.24 7.13
N ALA A 369 -4.80 -15.35 6.26
CA ALA A 369 -5.57 -14.22 5.77
C ALA A 369 -6.04 -14.38 4.31
N GLY A 370 -5.69 -15.51 3.65
CA GLY A 370 -5.96 -15.75 2.23
C GLY A 370 -7.44 -16.00 1.93
N MET A 371 -7.86 -15.64 0.71
CA MET A 371 -9.17 -16.03 0.15
C MET A 371 -9.26 -17.54 -0.07
N PHE A 372 -8.12 -18.17 -0.32
CA PHE A 372 -7.98 -19.60 -0.53
C PHE A 372 -7.05 -20.20 0.51
N TYR A 373 -7.31 -21.44 0.89
CA TYR A 373 -6.36 -22.17 1.75
C TYR A 373 -5.02 -22.35 1.05
N ASP A 374 -3.96 -22.56 1.83
CA ASP A 374 -2.62 -22.80 1.29
C ASP A 374 -2.69 -23.93 0.22
N PRO A 375 -2.25 -23.68 -1.00
CA PRO A 375 -2.33 -24.67 -2.06
C PRO A 375 -1.30 -25.78 -1.94
N ASN A 376 -0.31 -25.65 -1.04
CA ASN A 376 0.70 -26.69 -0.83
C ASN A 376 0.13 -27.83 0.04
N PRO A 377 0.00 -29.05 -0.51
CA PRO A 377 -0.57 -30.17 0.24
C PRO A 377 0.25 -30.58 1.47
N GLU A 378 1.54 -30.25 1.53
CA GLU A 378 2.38 -30.55 2.68
C GLU A 378 2.10 -29.60 3.86
N ARG A 379 1.42 -28.48 3.61
CA ARG A 379 1.07 -27.46 4.58
C ARG A 379 -0.43 -27.46 4.91
N ILE A 380 -1.11 -28.60 4.71
CA ILE A 380 -2.53 -28.75 5.03
C ILE A 380 -2.75 -28.50 6.52
N ASP A 381 -3.54 -27.48 6.79
CA ASP A 381 -3.95 -27.14 8.14
C ASP A 381 -5.15 -27.98 8.59
N VAL A 382 -5.26 -28.20 9.87
CA VAL A 382 -6.40 -28.87 10.50
C VAL A 382 -7.22 -27.79 11.18
N LEU A 383 -8.53 -27.79 10.96
CA LEU A 383 -9.42 -26.85 11.63
C LEU A 383 -9.24 -26.92 13.15
N PRO A 384 -9.07 -25.79 13.84
CA PRO A 384 -8.94 -25.77 15.30
C PRO A 384 -10.08 -26.53 15.99
N GLY A 385 -9.72 -27.53 16.81
CA GLY A 385 -10.69 -28.30 17.57
C GLY A 385 -11.43 -29.40 16.77
N SER A 386 -11.01 -29.71 15.54
CA SER A 386 -11.59 -30.79 14.73
C SER A 386 -10.49 -31.61 14.04
N ASP A 387 -10.84 -32.83 13.60
CA ASP A 387 -9.98 -33.66 12.75
C ASP A 387 -10.14 -33.37 11.25
N VAL A 388 -10.93 -32.35 10.93
CA VAL A 388 -11.21 -31.98 9.53
C VAL A 388 -10.02 -31.25 8.93
N ARG A 389 -9.40 -31.86 7.95
CA ARG A 389 -8.34 -31.24 7.16
C ARG A 389 -8.95 -30.31 6.12
N ARG A 390 -8.34 -29.16 5.95
CA ARG A 390 -8.67 -28.24 4.87
C ARG A 390 -8.18 -28.80 3.55
N THR A 391 -8.92 -28.55 2.48
CA THR A 391 -8.51 -28.96 1.12
C THR A 391 -7.54 -27.91 0.57
N PRO A 392 -6.31 -28.31 0.12
CA PRO A 392 -5.37 -27.36 -0.44
C PRO A 392 -5.97 -26.56 -1.59
N GLY A 393 -5.77 -25.23 -1.55
CA GLY A 393 -6.25 -24.33 -2.60
C GLY A 393 -7.78 -24.19 -2.71
N ALA A 394 -8.55 -24.75 -1.75
CA ALA A 394 -9.99 -24.57 -1.74
C ALA A 394 -10.38 -23.13 -1.37
N PRO A 395 -11.46 -22.59 -1.96
CA PRO A 395 -11.97 -21.27 -1.58
C PRO A 395 -12.57 -21.29 -0.17
N LYS A 396 -12.35 -20.22 0.56
CA LYS A 396 -13.00 -20.00 1.84
C LYS A 396 -14.37 -19.36 1.68
N PRO A 397 -15.28 -19.42 2.67
CA PRO A 397 -16.61 -18.82 2.57
C PRO A 397 -16.60 -17.34 2.17
N PHE A 398 -15.68 -16.55 2.70
CA PHE A 398 -15.57 -15.14 2.36
C PHE A 398 -14.99 -14.85 0.96
N ALA A 399 -14.37 -15.84 0.27
CA ALA A 399 -14.04 -15.71 -1.13
C ALA A 399 -15.30 -15.64 -2.02
N TYR A 400 -16.34 -16.38 -1.66
CA TYR A 400 -17.62 -16.28 -2.37
C TYR A 400 -18.35 -14.96 -2.05
N ALA A 401 -18.24 -14.46 -0.82
CA ALA A 401 -18.77 -13.14 -0.46
C ALA A 401 -18.08 -12.03 -1.25
N TYR A 402 -16.74 -12.08 -1.36
CA TYR A 402 -15.97 -11.17 -2.20
C TYR A 402 -16.41 -11.28 -3.68
N GLN A 403 -16.50 -12.50 -4.22
CA GLN A 403 -16.93 -12.73 -5.60
C GLN A 403 -18.29 -12.08 -5.88
N GLN A 404 -19.23 -12.25 -4.97
CA GLN A 404 -20.57 -11.64 -5.09
C GLN A 404 -20.49 -10.10 -5.06
N ALA A 405 -19.76 -9.52 -4.12
CA ALA A 405 -19.61 -8.08 -4.00
C ALA A 405 -18.92 -7.47 -5.24
N ALA A 406 -17.90 -8.16 -5.77
CA ALA A 406 -17.13 -7.72 -6.93
C ALA A 406 -17.82 -7.97 -8.28
N GLY A 407 -18.97 -8.63 -8.28
CA GLY A 407 -19.64 -9.06 -9.52
C GLY A 407 -18.84 -10.10 -10.32
N GLY A 408 -17.99 -10.86 -9.63
CA GLY A 408 -17.22 -11.94 -10.23
C GLY A 408 -18.08 -13.12 -10.65
N SER A 409 -17.54 -13.97 -11.50
CA SER A 409 -18.24 -15.15 -12.04
C SER A 409 -17.26 -16.25 -12.43
N GLY A 410 -17.73 -17.47 -12.40
CA GLY A 410 -16.91 -18.64 -12.69
C GLY A 410 -16.60 -19.47 -11.43
N SER A 411 -15.97 -20.62 -11.62
CA SER A 411 -15.64 -21.52 -10.53
C SER A 411 -14.44 -20.99 -9.73
N LEU A 412 -14.50 -21.11 -8.41
CA LEU A 412 -13.39 -20.86 -7.51
C LEU A 412 -12.61 -22.15 -7.15
N ASP A 413 -13.07 -23.31 -7.62
CA ASP A 413 -12.49 -24.63 -7.31
C ASP A 413 -11.40 -25.07 -8.31
N LEU A 414 -10.76 -24.14 -9.03
CA LEU A 414 -9.81 -24.48 -10.09
C LEU A 414 -8.56 -25.25 -9.61
N LEU A 415 -8.17 -25.04 -8.36
CA LEU A 415 -7.00 -25.71 -7.79
C LEU A 415 -7.35 -27.06 -7.15
N THR A 416 -8.55 -27.23 -6.65
CA THR A 416 -8.98 -28.49 -5.99
C THR A 416 -9.21 -29.63 -6.96
N THR A 417 -9.55 -29.33 -8.21
CA THR A 417 -9.77 -30.34 -9.26
C THR A 417 -8.48 -31.04 -9.72
N LEU A 418 -7.32 -30.52 -9.35
CA LEU A 418 -6.02 -31.11 -9.71
C LEU A 418 -5.47 -32.09 -8.66
N THR A 419 -6.01 -32.08 -7.45
CA THR A 419 -5.65 -33.00 -6.37
C THR A 419 -6.53 -34.26 -6.35
N GLY A 420 -7.48 -34.36 -7.26
CA GLY A 420 -8.23 -35.58 -7.52
C GLY A 420 -7.32 -36.63 -8.12
N ASN A 421 -6.62 -37.35 -7.28
CA ASN A 421 -5.92 -38.56 -7.63
C ASN A 421 -6.96 -39.65 -7.91
N PRO A 422 -6.69 -40.52 -8.91
CA PRO A 422 -7.59 -41.58 -9.31
C PRO A 422 -7.84 -42.62 -8.24
#